data_4c25418ee9f14e0593233f1fce5b6b03
#
_entry.id   4c25418ee9f14e0593233f1fce5b6b03
#
_cell.length_a   1.000
_cell.length_b   1.000
_cell.length_c   1.000
_cell.angle_alpha   90.00
_cell.angle_beta   90.00
_cell.angle_gamma   90.00
#
_symmetry.space_group_name_H-M   'P 1'
#
loop_
_entity.id
_entity.type
_entity.pdbx_description
1 polymer ?
#
loop_
_entity_poly.entity_id
_entity_poly.type
_entity_poly.pdbx_seq_one_letter_code
_entity_poly.pdbx_strand_id
1 'polypeptide(L)'
;ASWGDTKRVDMTFSVTKSYLSAVAGVAIDEKLIKSENDLVSDYLWDKTFDGNMNRKISWEHLLNQSSDWFGNLFGINHWEDRPDTSKTLDDWRSEAQREPGTYYKYNDVRVNVLSYSLLNIFREPLPKVLKNYIMDPIGASDSWRWYGYEKSWISLDGLMVQSVSGGGHNGGGVFINSEDHARFGLLYLNNGMWGDKRIISENWIKKSITPSQTNPEYGYMWWV
;
A
#
# COMPACT_ATOMS: atom_id res chain seq x y z
N ALA A 1 -14.01 16.60 16.32
CA ALA A 1 -12.80 16.97 17.06
C ALA A 1 -13.17 18.00 18.13
N SER A 2 -12.66 17.84 19.34
CA SER A 2 -12.91 18.79 20.43
C SER A 2 -11.91 19.98 20.42
N TRP A 3 -10.92 19.92 19.56
CA TRP A 3 -9.87 20.94 19.42
C TRP A 3 -9.28 20.90 17.99
N GLY A 4 -8.84 22.05 17.51
CA GLY A 4 -8.28 22.20 16.17
C GLY A 4 -9.32 22.40 15.07
N ASP A 5 -8.82 22.70 13.86
CA ASP A 5 -9.65 22.88 12.66
C ASP A 5 -9.79 21.56 11.93
N THR A 6 -11.04 21.11 11.73
CA THR A 6 -11.34 19.84 11.03
C THR A 6 -10.95 19.86 9.54
N LYS A 7 -10.78 21.05 8.96
CA LYS A 7 -10.38 21.26 7.57
C LYS A 7 -8.86 21.37 7.37
N ARG A 8 -8.08 21.43 8.47
CA ARG A 8 -6.63 21.41 8.37
C ARG A 8 -6.15 20.09 7.77
N VAL A 9 -5.31 20.20 6.75
CA VAL A 9 -4.69 19.04 6.08
C VAL A 9 -3.41 18.68 6.83
N ASP A 10 -3.36 17.46 7.34
CA ASP A 10 -2.23 16.91 8.06
C ASP A 10 -1.78 15.58 7.44
N MET A 11 -0.53 15.19 7.70
CA MET A 11 0.02 13.90 7.28
C MET A 11 -0.61 12.76 8.10
N THR A 12 -1.03 11.69 7.42
CA THR A 12 -1.61 10.50 8.06
C THR A 12 -0.58 9.47 8.48
N PHE A 13 0.69 9.68 8.11
CA PHE A 13 1.75 8.69 8.34
C PHE A 13 1.33 7.29 7.85
N SER A 14 1.48 6.28 8.69
CA SER A 14 1.21 4.88 8.32
C SER A 14 -0.25 4.55 8.05
N VAL A 15 -1.21 5.43 8.37
CA VAL A 15 -2.60 5.24 7.94
C VAL A 15 -2.72 5.34 6.41
N THR A 16 -1.73 5.92 5.72
CA THR A 16 -1.56 5.82 4.26
C THR A 16 -1.69 4.38 3.75
N LYS A 17 -1.24 3.39 4.52
CA LYS A 17 -1.31 1.96 4.16
C LYS A 17 -2.75 1.49 3.96
N SER A 18 -3.68 2.00 4.76
CA SER A 18 -5.10 1.65 4.64
C SER A 18 -5.71 2.20 3.35
N TYR A 19 -5.28 3.38 2.90
CA TYR A 19 -5.65 3.91 1.58
C TYR A 19 -5.06 3.06 0.45
N LEU A 20 -3.81 2.62 0.60
CA LEU A 20 -3.17 1.72 -0.37
C LEU A 20 -3.89 0.36 -0.44
N SER A 21 -4.32 -0.19 0.69
CA SER A 21 -5.18 -1.38 0.74
C SER A 21 -6.48 -1.18 -0.04
N ALA A 22 -7.13 -0.04 0.14
CA ALA A 22 -8.36 0.28 -0.60
C ALA A 22 -8.13 0.34 -2.13
N VAL A 23 -7.01 0.92 -2.57
CA VAL A 23 -6.61 0.94 -3.99
C VAL A 23 -6.33 -0.49 -4.50
N ALA A 24 -5.71 -1.36 -3.70
CA ALA A 24 -5.54 -2.77 -4.07
C ALA A 24 -6.91 -3.47 -4.20
N GLY A 25 -7.88 -3.13 -3.34
CA GLY A 25 -9.25 -3.62 -3.45
C GLY A 25 -9.92 -3.22 -4.76
N VAL A 26 -9.71 -1.97 -5.19
CA VAL A 26 -10.18 -1.52 -6.51
C VAL A 26 -9.55 -2.35 -7.63
N ALA A 27 -8.26 -2.67 -7.57
CA ALA A 27 -7.60 -3.49 -8.59
C ALA A 27 -8.22 -4.90 -8.69
N ILE A 28 -8.63 -5.50 -7.56
CA ILE A 28 -9.35 -6.78 -7.53
C ILE A 28 -10.78 -6.62 -8.09
N ASP A 29 -11.53 -5.61 -7.65
CA ASP A 29 -12.92 -5.37 -8.06
C ASP A 29 -13.00 -5.07 -9.57
N GLU A 30 -12.05 -4.33 -10.12
CA GLU A 30 -11.90 -4.03 -11.55
C GLU A 30 -11.27 -5.20 -12.35
N LYS A 31 -10.92 -6.31 -11.70
CA LYS A 31 -10.32 -7.52 -12.31
C LYS A 31 -8.97 -7.25 -13.00
N LEU A 32 -8.26 -6.21 -12.60
CA LEU A 32 -6.89 -5.96 -13.01
C LEU A 32 -5.94 -6.96 -12.35
N ILE A 33 -6.29 -7.40 -11.15
CA ILE A 33 -5.70 -8.52 -10.42
C ILE A 33 -6.82 -9.57 -10.23
N LYS A 34 -6.58 -10.82 -10.62
CA LYS A 34 -7.62 -11.86 -10.54
C LYS A 34 -7.84 -12.35 -9.12
N SER A 35 -6.76 -12.45 -8.36
CA SER A 35 -6.77 -12.90 -6.96
C SER A 35 -5.60 -12.30 -6.19
N GLU A 36 -5.80 -12.00 -4.91
CA GLU A 36 -4.71 -11.61 -4.00
C GLU A 36 -3.66 -12.72 -3.82
N ASN A 37 -4.01 -13.96 -4.15
CA ASN A 37 -3.10 -15.11 -4.09
C ASN A 37 -2.23 -15.25 -5.34
N ASP A 38 -2.50 -14.50 -6.40
CA ASP A 38 -1.69 -14.54 -7.61
C ASP A 38 -0.29 -13.99 -7.33
N LEU A 39 0.69 -14.52 -8.04
CA LEU A 39 2.07 -14.06 -7.94
C LEU A 39 2.20 -12.68 -8.60
N VAL A 40 2.85 -11.75 -7.91
CA VAL A 40 3.07 -10.40 -8.45
C VAL A 40 3.95 -10.44 -9.70
N SER A 41 4.88 -11.39 -9.78
CA SER A 41 5.75 -11.62 -10.95
C SER A 41 5.00 -11.99 -12.23
N ASP A 42 3.75 -12.47 -12.14
CA ASP A 42 2.92 -12.78 -13.31
C ASP A 42 2.31 -11.51 -13.94
N TYR A 43 2.36 -10.39 -13.22
CA TYR A 43 1.78 -9.11 -13.60
C TYR A 43 2.83 -8.05 -13.93
N LEU A 44 4.01 -8.10 -13.30
CA LEU A 44 5.10 -7.15 -13.51
C LEU A 44 6.22 -7.80 -14.35
N TRP A 45 6.64 -7.10 -15.38
CA TRP A 45 7.60 -7.59 -16.38
C TRP A 45 9.02 -7.03 -16.18
N ASP A 46 9.22 -6.24 -15.13
CA ASP A 46 10.51 -5.74 -14.73
C ASP A 46 11.23 -6.70 -13.77
N LYS A 47 12.43 -6.31 -13.32
CA LYS A 47 13.26 -7.15 -12.46
C LYS A 47 12.91 -7.07 -10.97
N THR A 48 11.86 -6.36 -10.59
CA THR A 48 11.49 -6.12 -9.18
C THR A 48 11.25 -7.42 -8.42
N PHE A 49 10.70 -8.43 -9.10
CA PHE A 49 10.42 -9.75 -8.52
C PHE A 49 11.31 -10.87 -9.07
N ASP A 50 12.48 -10.55 -9.63
CA ASP A 50 13.46 -11.55 -10.01
C ASP A 50 14.07 -12.25 -8.78
N GLY A 51 14.51 -13.50 -8.97
CA GLY A 51 15.10 -14.34 -7.93
C GLY A 51 14.16 -15.41 -7.39
N ASN A 52 14.75 -16.42 -6.77
CA ASN A 52 14.01 -17.63 -6.39
C ASN A 52 12.89 -17.37 -5.37
N MET A 53 13.08 -16.44 -4.44
CA MET A 53 12.10 -16.11 -3.41
C MET A 53 11.17 -14.97 -3.85
N ASN A 54 11.69 -13.89 -4.44
CA ASN A 54 10.84 -12.78 -4.89
C ASN A 54 9.75 -13.24 -5.87
N ARG A 55 10.04 -14.22 -6.75
CA ARG A 55 9.05 -14.76 -7.70
C ARG A 55 7.85 -15.44 -7.04
N LYS A 56 7.99 -15.88 -5.80
CA LYS A 56 6.92 -16.55 -5.04
C LYS A 56 6.03 -15.57 -4.27
N ILE A 57 6.34 -14.28 -4.34
CA ILE A 57 5.58 -13.25 -3.62
C ILE A 57 4.23 -13.06 -4.30
N SER A 58 3.15 -13.27 -3.54
CA SER A 58 1.80 -12.94 -3.96
C SER A 58 1.43 -11.51 -3.54
N TRP A 59 0.33 -11.01 -4.08
CA TRP A 59 -0.26 -9.73 -3.63
C TRP A 59 -0.63 -9.78 -2.15
N GLU A 60 -1.16 -10.92 -1.66
CA GLU A 60 -1.43 -11.13 -0.24
C GLU A 60 -0.19 -10.96 0.63
N HIS A 61 0.96 -11.52 0.21
CA HIS A 61 2.21 -11.39 0.96
C HIS A 61 2.68 -9.93 1.08
N LEU A 62 2.45 -9.11 0.06
CA LEU A 62 2.72 -7.68 0.14
C LEU A 62 1.73 -6.97 1.06
N LEU A 63 0.44 -7.27 0.94
CA LEU A 63 -0.65 -6.64 1.68
C LEU A 63 -0.57 -6.91 3.19
N ASN A 64 -0.24 -8.13 3.59
CA ASN A 64 -0.12 -8.51 5.00
C ASN A 64 1.31 -8.38 5.56
N GLN A 65 2.24 -7.82 4.78
CA GLN A 65 3.64 -7.62 5.14
C GLN A 65 4.42 -8.89 5.50
N SER A 66 4.10 -10.00 4.83
CA SER A 66 4.82 -11.28 4.95
C SER A 66 5.66 -11.62 3.72
N SER A 67 5.89 -10.67 2.82
CA SER A 67 6.58 -10.92 1.55
C SER A 67 8.06 -11.28 1.69
N ASP A 68 8.72 -10.79 2.72
CA ASP A 68 10.18 -10.79 2.88
C ASP A 68 10.94 -10.43 1.59
N TRP A 69 10.37 -9.53 0.79
CA TRP A 69 10.97 -9.07 -0.47
C TRP A 69 12.38 -8.50 -0.23
N PHE A 70 13.34 -8.93 -1.03
CA PHE A 70 14.71 -8.46 -1.04
C PHE A 70 15.01 -7.67 -2.30
N GLY A 71 15.53 -6.48 -2.14
CA GLY A 71 15.90 -5.62 -3.27
C GLY A 71 16.21 -4.20 -2.84
N ASN A 72 16.34 -3.35 -3.85
CA ASN A 72 16.49 -1.92 -3.71
C ASN A 72 15.38 -1.24 -4.53
N LEU A 73 14.57 -0.41 -3.89
CA LEU A 73 13.53 0.37 -4.56
C LEU A 73 13.84 1.86 -4.40
N PHE A 74 14.00 2.55 -5.51
CA PHE A 74 14.29 3.99 -5.56
C PHE A 74 15.53 4.41 -4.75
N GLY A 75 16.53 3.54 -4.66
CA GLY A 75 17.77 3.77 -3.92
C GLY A 75 17.70 3.38 -2.44
N ILE A 76 16.59 2.81 -1.96
CA ILE A 76 16.41 2.36 -0.58
C ILE A 76 16.40 0.83 -0.56
N ASN A 77 17.28 0.23 0.24
CA ASN A 77 17.33 -1.22 0.40
C ASN A 77 16.23 -1.72 1.34
N HIS A 78 15.76 -2.95 1.11
CA HIS A 78 14.71 -3.59 1.92
C HIS A 78 15.00 -3.64 3.42
N TRP A 79 16.27 -3.63 3.82
CA TRP A 79 16.69 -3.70 5.22
C TRP A 79 16.85 -2.33 5.89
N GLU A 80 16.84 -1.22 5.13
CA GLU A 80 17.06 0.13 5.70
C GLU A 80 15.88 0.65 6.52
N ASP A 81 14.69 0.10 6.34
CA ASP A 81 13.55 0.47 7.16
C ASP A 81 13.49 -0.36 8.44
N ARG A 82 13.51 0.32 9.57
CA ARG A 82 13.52 -0.27 10.92
C ARG A 82 14.58 -1.36 11.08
N PRO A 83 15.86 -1.01 10.85
CA PRO A 83 16.95 -1.95 11.01
C PRO A 83 17.02 -2.42 12.45
N ASP A 84 17.34 -3.70 12.64
CA ASP A 84 17.69 -4.23 13.96
C ASP A 84 19.05 -3.66 14.38
N THR A 85 19.07 -2.73 15.32
CA THR A 85 20.26 -2.01 15.75
C THR A 85 21.31 -2.91 16.45
N SER A 86 20.96 -4.15 16.75
CA SER A 86 21.92 -5.15 17.27
C SER A 86 22.78 -5.80 16.18
N LYS A 87 22.43 -5.59 14.89
CA LYS A 87 23.11 -6.17 13.73
C LYS A 87 24.08 -5.18 13.10
N THR A 88 25.16 -5.71 12.53
CA THR A 88 26.10 -4.96 11.69
C THR A 88 25.60 -4.87 10.23
N LEU A 89 26.26 -4.03 9.44
CA LEU A 89 25.96 -3.93 8.00
C LEU A 89 26.21 -5.25 7.26
N ASP A 90 27.22 -6.01 7.68
CA ASP A 90 27.56 -7.30 7.07
C ASP A 90 26.55 -8.38 7.45
N ASP A 91 25.99 -8.35 8.64
CA ASP A 91 24.86 -9.21 9.04
C ASP A 91 23.65 -8.96 8.17
N TRP A 92 23.30 -7.69 7.87
CA TRP A 92 22.20 -7.34 6.99
C TRP A 92 22.39 -7.84 5.57
N ARG A 93 23.60 -7.71 5.04
CA ARG A 93 23.92 -8.15 3.67
C ARG A 93 23.92 -9.67 3.53
N SER A 94 24.21 -10.40 4.60
CA SER A 94 24.28 -11.86 4.64
C SER A 94 22.98 -12.53 5.10
N GLU A 95 21.96 -11.75 5.49
CA GLU A 95 20.68 -12.30 5.94
C GLU A 95 20.02 -13.10 4.81
N ALA A 96 19.63 -14.33 5.11
CA ALA A 96 18.93 -15.18 4.15
C ALA A 96 17.46 -14.72 4.05
N GLN A 97 16.98 -14.60 2.81
CA GLN A 97 15.57 -14.33 2.54
C GLN A 97 14.71 -15.52 2.95
N ARG A 98 13.65 -15.28 3.70
CA ARG A 98 12.68 -16.30 4.14
C ARG A 98 11.68 -16.60 3.03
N GLU A 99 11.03 -17.74 3.15
CA GLU A 99 9.90 -18.09 2.26
C GLU A 99 8.77 -17.06 2.45
N PRO A 100 8.25 -16.44 1.37
CA PRO A 100 7.12 -15.53 1.45
C PRO A 100 5.91 -16.18 2.13
N GLY A 101 5.20 -15.41 2.96
CA GLY A 101 4.05 -15.89 3.73
C GLY A 101 4.39 -16.57 5.05
N THR A 102 5.67 -16.68 5.42
CA THR A 102 6.08 -17.39 6.68
C THR A 102 6.48 -16.46 7.82
N TYR A 103 6.74 -15.18 7.53
CA TYR A 103 7.26 -14.23 8.51
C TYR A 103 6.69 -12.83 8.30
N TYR A 104 6.07 -12.30 9.33
CA TYR A 104 5.62 -10.91 9.35
C TYR A 104 6.77 -9.97 9.68
N LYS A 105 6.96 -8.95 8.86
CA LYS A 105 7.84 -7.82 9.18
C LYS A 105 7.24 -6.52 8.65
N TYR A 106 6.85 -5.64 9.55
CA TYR A 106 6.42 -4.28 9.20
C TYR A 106 7.59 -3.52 8.57
N ASN A 107 7.46 -3.20 7.27
CA ASN A 107 8.55 -2.64 6.48
C ASN A 107 8.02 -1.75 5.36
N ASP A 108 8.34 -0.46 5.42
CA ASP A 108 7.78 0.53 4.48
C ASP A 108 8.39 0.44 3.07
N VAL A 109 9.62 -0.09 2.91
CA VAL A 109 10.17 -0.35 1.57
C VAL A 109 9.32 -1.40 0.85
N ARG A 110 8.92 -2.46 1.55
CA ARG A 110 8.05 -3.51 1.01
C ARG A 110 6.63 -3.01 0.71
N VAL A 111 6.12 -2.09 1.53
CA VAL A 111 4.86 -1.38 1.24
C VAL A 111 5.00 -0.49 0.01
N ASN A 112 6.15 0.16 -0.19
CA ASN A 112 6.41 0.93 -1.40
C ASN A 112 6.53 0.04 -2.65
N VAL A 113 6.99 -1.21 -2.51
CA VAL A 113 6.96 -2.22 -3.59
C VAL A 113 5.50 -2.52 -3.98
N LEU A 114 4.58 -2.66 -3.03
CA LEU A 114 3.14 -2.78 -3.34
C LEU A 114 2.61 -1.56 -4.09
N SER A 115 2.94 -0.35 -3.62
CA SER A 115 2.53 0.89 -4.28
C SER A 115 3.05 0.98 -5.72
N TYR A 116 4.33 0.67 -5.93
CA TYR A 116 4.95 0.58 -7.25
C TYR A 116 4.28 -0.46 -8.15
N SER A 117 3.98 -1.63 -7.59
CA SER A 117 3.32 -2.72 -8.32
C SER A 117 1.91 -2.31 -8.78
N LEU A 118 1.11 -1.72 -7.89
CA LEU A 118 -0.23 -1.22 -8.23
C LEU A 118 -0.18 -0.10 -9.27
N LEU A 119 0.79 0.82 -9.20
CA LEU A 119 0.99 1.85 -10.22
C LEU A 119 1.17 1.23 -11.62
N ASN A 120 1.96 0.14 -11.72
CA ASN A 120 2.17 -0.57 -12.97
C ASN A 120 0.91 -1.30 -13.46
N ILE A 121 0.07 -1.81 -12.55
CA ILE A 121 -1.20 -2.47 -12.89
C ILE A 121 -2.23 -1.49 -13.43
N PHE A 122 -2.43 -0.37 -12.73
CA PHE A 122 -3.39 0.65 -13.16
C PHE A 122 -2.93 1.43 -14.39
N ARG A 123 -1.63 1.52 -14.64
CA ARG A 123 -1.03 2.40 -15.66
C ARG A 123 -1.44 3.87 -15.48
N GLU A 124 -1.82 4.26 -14.26
CA GLU A 124 -2.23 5.60 -13.87
C GLU A 124 -1.66 5.96 -12.49
N PRO A 125 -1.41 7.27 -12.21
CA PRO A 125 -1.00 7.69 -10.86
C PRO A 125 -1.99 7.24 -9.80
N LEU A 126 -1.53 6.56 -8.75
CA LEU A 126 -2.41 6.06 -7.69
C LEU A 126 -3.26 7.15 -7.00
N PRO A 127 -2.81 8.41 -6.84
CA PRO A 127 -3.69 9.48 -6.38
C PRO A 127 -4.91 9.70 -7.28
N LYS A 128 -4.76 9.55 -8.61
CA LYS A 128 -5.87 9.65 -9.56
C LYS A 128 -6.82 8.45 -9.42
N VAL A 129 -6.28 7.25 -9.24
CA VAL A 129 -7.08 6.04 -8.97
C VAL A 129 -7.88 6.22 -7.68
N LEU A 130 -7.20 6.59 -6.58
CA LEU A 130 -7.85 6.84 -5.28
C LEU A 130 -8.95 7.90 -5.41
N LYS A 131 -8.67 9.00 -6.14
CA LYS A 131 -9.64 10.08 -6.37
C LYS A 131 -10.89 9.53 -7.06
N ASN A 132 -10.73 8.92 -8.24
CA ASN A 132 -11.83 8.55 -9.11
C ASN A 132 -12.70 7.43 -8.53
N TYR A 133 -12.07 6.42 -7.94
CA TYR A 133 -12.78 5.23 -7.48
C TYR A 133 -13.31 5.34 -6.05
N ILE A 134 -12.69 6.17 -5.21
CA ILE A 134 -13.02 6.20 -3.77
C ILE A 134 -13.37 7.62 -3.30
N MET A 135 -12.45 8.58 -3.42
CA MET A 135 -12.59 9.86 -2.73
C MET A 135 -13.71 10.73 -3.30
N ASP A 136 -13.83 10.85 -4.63
CA ASP A 136 -14.94 11.57 -5.27
C ASP A 136 -16.29 10.90 -4.98
N PRO A 137 -16.45 9.57 -5.16
CA PRO A 137 -17.70 8.88 -4.82
C PRO A 137 -18.18 9.04 -3.38
N ILE A 138 -17.27 9.18 -2.40
CA ILE A 138 -17.63 9.43 -0.99
C ILE A 138 -17.75 10.92 -0.64
N GLY A 139 -17.62 11.81 -1.63
CA GLY A 139 -17.77 13.25 -1.45
C GLY A 139 -16.64 13.90 -0.66
N ALA A 140 -15.43 13.37 -0.76
CA ALA A 140 -14.25 14.00 -0.18
C ALA A 140 -13.92 15.32 -0.92
N SER A 141 -13.31 16.27 -0.22
CA SER A 141 -12.84 17.52 -0.80
C SER A 141 -11.61 17.31 -1.70
N ASP A 142 -11.28 18.35 -2.49
CA ASP A 142 -10.06 18.35 -3.31
C ASP A 142 -8.79 18.79 -2.52
N SER A 143 -8.85 18.83 -1.18
CA SER A 143 -7.74 19.33 -0.36
C SER A 143 -6.68 18.28 -0.05
N TRP A 144 -7.03 16.99 -0.10
CA TRP A 144 -6.08 15.92 0.17
C TRP A 144 -5.03 15.75 -0.93
N ARG A 145 -3.88 15.17 -0.56
CA ARG A 145 -2.75 14.89 -1.47
C ARG A 145 -2.11 13.56 -1.09
N TRP A 146 -1.48 12.90 -2.06
CA TRP A 146 -0.69 11.70 -1.83
C TRP A 146 0.63 11.82 -2.56
N TYR A 147 1.73 11.83 -1.81
CA TYR A 147 3.06 12.05 -2.32
C TYR A 147 3.93 10.80 -2.22
N GLY A 148 4.87 10.69 -3.17
CA GLY A 148 6.00 9.77 -3.11
C GLY A 148 7.26 10.46 -2.57
N TYR A 149 8.40 9.83 -2.79
CA TYR A 149 9.71 10.37 -2.46
C TYR A 149 10.34 11.09 -3.66
N GLU A 150 11.35 11.91 -3.41
CA GLU A 150 12.03 12.66 -4.45
C GLU A 150 12.55 11.77 -5.61
N LYS A 151 13.05 10.58 -5.29
CA LYS A 151 13.60 9.63 -6.27
C LYS A 151 12.58 8.62 -6.82
N SER A 152 11.31 8.70 -6.44
CA SER A 152 10.30 7.70 -6.82
C SER A 152 9.58 7.97 -8.15
N TRP A 153 10.23 8.69 -9.05
CA TRP A 153 9.71 8.96 -10.39
C TRP A 153 10.09 7.85 -11.37
N ILE A 154 9.11 7.39 -12.13
CA ILE A 154 9.30 6.38 -13.19
C ILE A 154 8.73 6.90 -14.51
N SER A 155 9.23 6.35 -15.61
CA SER A 155 8.60 6.53 -16.91
C SER A 155 7.54 5.46 -17.10
N LEU A 156 6.30 5.87 -17.30
CA LEU A 156 5.15 5.01 -17.55
C LEU A 156 4.42 5.52 -18.78
N ASP A 157 4.40 4.71 -19.85
CA ASP A 157 3.77 5.07 -21.13
C ASP A 157 4.27 6.41 -21.72
N GLY A 158 5.55 6.71 -21.53
CA GLY A 158 6.18 7.95 -22.02
C GLY A 158 5.95 9.17 -21.10
N LEU A 159 5.27 9.02 -19.97
CA LEU A 159 5.06 10.07 -18.98
C LEU A 159 5.89 9.82 -17.74
N MET A 160 6.40 10.89 -17.13
CA MET A 160 7.01 10.82 -15.80
C MET A 160 5.92 10.81 -14.73
N VAL A 161 5.83 9.70 -14.00
CA VAL A 161 4.82 9.49 -12.95
C VAL A 161 5.51 9.19 -11.64
N GLN A 162 5.05 9.79 -10.55
CA GLN A 162 5.58 9.49 -9.22
C GLN A 162 4.91 8.23 -8.64
N SER A 163 5.72 7.24 -8.25
CA SER A 163 5.27 6.18 -7.37
C SER A 163 5.10 6.76 -5.96
N VAL A 164 3.88 6.76 -5.45
CA VAL A 164 3.57 7.34 -4.14
C VAL A 164 4.08 6.46 -3.01
N SER A 165 4.37 7.06 -1.86
CA SER A 165 4.72 6.31 -0.67
C SER A 165 3.48 5.64 -0.08
N GLY A 166 3.56 4.33 0.12
CA GLY A 166 2.56 3.59 0.89
C GLY A 166 2.83 3.62 2.41
N GLY A 167 4.04 3.97 2.81
CA GLY A 167 4.49 3.93 4.20
C GLY A 167 4.31 5.21 5.00
N GLY A 168 4.34 6.38 4.35
CA GLY A 168 4.20 7.68 5.02
C GLY A 168 5.46 8.17 5.73
N HIS A 169 6.66 7.76 5.28
CA HIS A 169 7.94 8.26 5.77
C HIS A 169 8.51 9.38 4.87
N ASN A 170 9.46 10.14 5.40
CA ASN A 170 10.26 11.14 4.65
C ASN A 170 9.41 12.13 3.84
N GLY A 171 8.27 12.56 4.38
CA GLY A 171 7.36 13.51 3.72
C GLY A 171 6.46 12.91 2.65
N GLY A 172 6.58 11.61 2.35
CA GLY A 172 5.65 10.90 1.49
C GLY A 172 4.38 10.44 2.23
N GLY A 173 3.39 9.94 1.50
CA GLY A 173 2.12 9.45 2.04
C GLY A 173 0.94 10.39 1.83
N VAL A 174 -0.20 10.03 2.43
CA VAL A 174 -1.45 10.78 2.32
C VAL A 174 -1.48 11.94 3.31
N PHE A 175 -1.85 13.11 2.81
CA PHE A 175 -2.17 14.33 3.57
C PHE A 175 -3.65 14.61 3.38
N ILE A 176 -4.40 14.72 4.46
CA ILE A 176 -5.86 14.80 4.40
C ILE A 176 -6.41 15.53 5.63
N ASN A 177 -7.55 16.17 5.48
CA ASN A 177 -8.28 16.78 6.59
C ASN A 177 -9.13 15.72 7.35
N SER A 178 -9.52 16.04 8.58
CA SER A 178 -10.25 15.11 9.44
C SER A 178 -11.64 14.72 8.91
N GLU A 179 -12.30 15.60 8.18
CA GLU A 179 -13.64 15.34 7.63
C GLU A 179 -13.59 14.30 6.51
N ASP A 180 -12.64 14.44 5.58
CA ASP A 180 -12.44 13.48 4.50
C ASP A 180 -11.89 12.15 5.01
N HIS A 181 -11.02 12.20 6.03
CA HIS A 181 -10.53 11.00 6.70
C HIS A 181 -11.67 10.23 7.37
N ALA A 182 -12.61 10.93 8.02
CA ALA A 182 -13.79 10.33 8.61
C ALA A 182 -14.73 9.70 7.57
N ARG A 183 -14.87 10.32 6.37
CA ARG A 183 -15.63 9.70 5.25
C ARG A 183 -15.02 8.36 4.82
N PHE A 184 -13.69 8.31 4.71
CA PHE A 184 -13.01 7.06 4.39
C PHE A 184 -13.23 5.99 5.47
N GLY A 185 -13.15 6.36 6.75
CA GLY A 185 -13.47 5.46 7.86
C GLY A 185 -14.94 4.98 7.83
N LEU A 186 -15.88 5.87 7.52
CA LEU A 186 -17.30 5.54 7.40
C LEU A 186 -17.56 4.56 6.23
N LEU A 187 -16.85 4.69 5.11
CA LEU A 187 -16.92 3.74 4.00
C LEU A 187 -16.58 2.32 4.47
N TYR A 188 -15.52 2.16 5.27
CA TYR A 188 -15.13 0.86 5.83
C TYR A 188 -16.16 0.35 6.84
N LEU A 189 -16.65 1.22 7.72
CA LEU A 189 -17.68 0.87 8.70
C LEU A 189 -18.98 0.39 8.02
N ASN A 190 -19.31 0.93 6.84
CA ASN A 190 -20.46 0.54 6.04
C ASN A 190 -20.14 -0.59 5.04
N ASN A 191 -19.11 -1.39 5.29
CA ASN A 191 -18.71 -2.52 4.43
C ASN A 191 -18.54 -2.14 2.95
N GLY A 192 -18.00 -0.95 2.68
CA GLY A 192 -17.74 -0.46 1.32
C GLY A 192 -18.94 0.16 0.61
N MET A 193 -20.04 0.40 1.30
CA MET A 193 -21.20 1.13 0.77
C MET A 193 -21.13 2.62 1.11
N TRP A 194 -21.56 3.46 0.15
CA TRP A 194 -21.78 4.89 0.35
C TRP A 194 -23.16 5.26 -0.21
N GLY A 195 -24.12 5.49 0.70
CA GLY A 195 -25.54 5.50 0.32
C GLY A 195 -25.90 4.18 -0.35
N ASP A 196 -26.47 4.24 -1.53
CA ASP A 196 -26.91 3.06 -2.32
C ASP A 196 -25.81 2.53 -3.26
N LYS A 197 -24.62 3.14 -3.25
CA LYS A 197 -23.52 2.77 -4.15
C LYS A 197 -22.51 1.88 -3.46
N ARG A 198 -22.11 0.79 -4.13
CA ARG A 198 -20.96 -0.03 -3.76
C ARG A 198 -19.69 0.66 -4.29
N ILE A 199 -18.81 1.06 -3.41
CA ILE A 199 -17.52 1.72 -3.74
C ILE A 199 -16.37 0.71 -3.72
N ILE A 200 -16.34 -0.16 -2.71
CA ILE A 200 -15.39 -1.28 -2.58
C ILE A 200 -16.21 -2.52 -2.24
N SER A 201 -15.82 -3.68 -2.74
CA SER A 201 -16.54 -4.93 -2.42
C SER A 201 -16.51 -5.22 -0.92
N GLU A 202 -17.63 -5.73 -0.41
CA GLU A 202 -17.73 -6.16 0.99
C GLU A 202 -16.71 -7.25 1.32
N ASN A 203 -16.46 -8.13 0.36
CA ASN A 203 -15.46 -9.19 0.49
C ASN A 203 -14.06 -8.62 0.72
N TRP A 204 -13.67 -7.56 -0.03
CA TRP A 204 -12.38 -6.91 0.18
C TRP A 204 -12.29 -6.23 1.54
N ILE A 205 -13.32 -5.49 1.94
CA ILE A 205 -13.36 -4.86 3.26
C ILE A 205 -13.15 -5.91 4.36
N LYS A 206 -13.90 -7.01 4.33
CA LYS A 206 -13.78 -8.11 5.32
C LYS A 206 -12.38 -8.71 5.33
N LYS A 207 -11.81 -9.03 4.15
CA LYS A 207 -10.46 -9.57 4.06
C LYS A 207 -9.41 -8.59 4.63
N SER A 208 -9.53 -7.30 4.30
CA SER A 208 -8.53 -6.31 4.72
C SER A 208 -8.45 -6.13 6.23
N ILE A 209 -9.54 -6.32 6.95
CA ILE A 209 -9.60 -6.24 8.42
C ILE A 209 -9.61 -7.61 9.11
N THR A 210 -9.32 -8.69 8.38
CA THR A 210 -9.17 -10.03 8.97
C THR A 210 -7.71 -10.26 9.33
N PRO A 211 -7.41 -10.76 10.56
CA PRO A 211 -6.06 -11.12 10.96
C PRO A 211 -5.36 -12.05 9.96
N SER A 212 -4.09 -11.76 9.67
CA SER A 212 -3.29 -12.64 8.83
C SER A 212 -2.75 -13.84 9.62
N GLN A 213 -2.34 -14.90 8.91
CA GLN A 213 -1.74 -16.07 9.55
C GLN A 213 -0.40 -15.76 10.23
N THR A 214 0.34 -14.77 9.73
CA THR A 214 1.67 -14.41 10.23
C THR A 214 1.64 -13.36 11.34
N ASN A 215 0.51 -12.65 11.50
CA ASN A 215 0.31 -11.70 12.59
C ASN A 215 -1.18 -11.56 12.91
N PRO A 216 -1.63 -12.00 14.12
CA PRO A 216 -3.04 -11.93 14.52
C PRO A 216 -3.57 -10.51 14.77
N GLU A 217 -2.70 -9.50 14.78
CA GLU A 217 -3.05 -8.09 14.95
C GLU A 217 -3.01 -7.29 13.64
N TYR A 218 -2.76 -7.97 12.48
CA TYR A 218 -2.56 -7.31 11.20
C TYR A 218 -3.24 -8.03 10.05
N GLY A 219 -4.08 -7.29 9.34
CA GLY A 219 -4.73 -7.73 8.09
C GLY A 219 -4.01 -7.18 6.85
N TYR A 220 -4.77 -6.80 5.81
CA TYR A 220 -4.22 -6.20 4.59
C TYR A 220 -4.03 -4.70 4.79
N MET A 221 -2.86 -4.31 5.32
CA MET A 221 -2.50 -2.91 5.63
C MET A 221 -3.39 -2.27 6.70
N TRP A 222 -3.98 -3.07 7.57
CA TRP A 222 -4.79 -2.66 8.72
C TRP A 222 -4.27 -3.32 9.99
N TRP A 223 -4.17 -2.53 11.05
CA TRP A 223 -4.12 -3.04 12.41
C TRP A 223 -5.54 -3.42 12.83
N VAL A 224 -5.75 -4.61 13.37
CA VAL A 224 -7.06 -5.20 13.68
C VAL A 224 -7.15 -5.68 15.11
#